data_c7f00bb20c18cb07e71a3f6b82e6a311
#
_entry.id   c7f00bb20c18cb07e71a3f6b82e6a311
#
_cell.length_a   1.000
_cell.length_b   1.000
_cell.length_c   1.000
_cell.angle_alpha   90.00
_cell.angle_beta   90.00
_cell.angle_gamma   90.00
#
_symmetry.space_group_name_H-M   'P 1'
#
loop_
_entity.id
_entity.type
_entity.pdbx_description
1 polymer ?
#
loop_
_entity_poly.entity_id
_entity_poly.type
_entity_poly.pdbx_seq_one_letter_code
_entity_poly.pdbx_strand_id
1 'polypeptide(L)'
;MTKIMFVCHGNICRSPMAEFIFKDMIKKKGLEGDFVVTSSATSTEEIWNGVGNPVYPPAKEILNLHNIDCNGKRAVQIKKSDYEKYDLLIPMDSNNVRNMSRFL
;
A
#
# COMPACT_ATOMS: atom_id res chain seq x y z
N MET A 1 -12.01 6.75 -13.20
CA MET A 1 -11.15 5.78 -12.49
C MET A 1 -10.84 6.30 -11.11
N THR A 2 -11.08 5.50 -10.09
CA THR A 2 -10.83 5.87 -8.70
C THR A 2 -9.42 5.43 -8.29
N LYS A 3 -8.65 6.35 -7.74
CA LYS A 3 -7.26 6.09 -7.32
C LYS A 3 -7.19 6.03 -5.80
N ILE A 4 -6.77 4.87 -5.28
CA ILE A 4 -6.74 4.57 -3.85
C ILE A 4 -5.31 4.21 -3.43
N MET A 5 -4.85 4.81 -2.33
CA MET A 5 -3.57 4.46 -1.73
C MET A 5 -3.78 4.07 -0.26
N PHE A 6 -3.37 2.85 0.08
CA PHE A 6 -3.33 2.40 1.48
C PHE A 6 -1.99 2.83 2.10
N VAL A 7 -2.03 3.27 3.35
CA VAL A 7 -0.85 3.84 4.02
C VAL A 7 -0.66 3.20 5.39
N CYS A 8 0.57 2.75 5.66
CA CYS A 8 0.96 2.31 7.00
C CYS A 8 2.36 2.83 7.32
N HIS A 9 2.93 2.41 8.45
CA HIS A 9 4.21 2.93 8.89
C HIS A 9 5.36 2.53 7.96
N GLY A 10 5.52 1.24 7.66
CA GLY A 10 6.67 0.71 6.92
C GLY A 10 6.41 0.32 5.47
N ASN A 11 5.16 0.11 5.09
CA ASN A 11 4.75 -0.35 3.76
C ASN A 11 5.33 -1.73 3.38
N ILE A 12 5.47 -2.62 4.36
CA ILE A 12 5.88 -4.00 4.09
C ILE A 12 4.86 -5.03 4.58
N CYS A 13 3.91 -4.67 5.42
CA CYS A 13 2.94 -5.59 6.00
C CYS A 13 1.49 -5.16 5.75
N ARG A 14 0.95 -4.26 6.58
CA ARG A 14 -0.49 -3.91 6.56
C ARG A 14 -0.94 -3.26 5.27
N SER A 15 -0.29 -2.22 4.82
CA SER A 15 -0.73 -1.51 3.61
C SER A 15 -0.53 -2.33 2.33
N PRO A 16 0.57 -3.09 2.14
CA PRO A 16 0.66 -4.00 1.00
C PRO A 16 -0.40 -5.09 1.04
N MET A 17 -0.70 -5.65 2.21
CA MET A 17 -1.77 -6.65 2.31
C MET A 17 -3.10 -6.07 1.88
N ALA A 18 -3.44 -4.87 2.37
CA ALA A 18 -4.67 -4.19 1.97
C ALA A 18 -4.70 -3.93 0.46
N GLU A 19 -3.60 -3.48 -0.10
CA GLU A 19 -3.47 -3.24 -1.54
C GLU A 19 -3.79 -4.49 -2.35
N PHE A 20 -3.11 -5.60 -2.05
CA PHE A 20 -3.23 -6.81 -2.86
C PHE A 20 -4.54 -7.55 -2.63
N ILE A 21 -5.09 -7.52 -1.41
CA ILE A 21 -6.42 -8.07 -1.13
C ILE A 21 -7.48 -7.29 -1.91
N PHE A 22 -7.41 -5.97 -1.90
CA PHE A 22 -8.37 -5.14 -2.63
C PHE A 22 -8.25 -5.36 -4.14
N LYS A 23 -7.03 -5.44 -4.66
CA LYS A 23 -6.81 -5.75 -6.08
C LYS A 23 -7.44 -7.10 -6.47
N ASP A 24 -7.30 -8.11 -5.61
CA ASP A 24 -7.89 -9.42 -5.84
C ASP A 24 -9.43 -9.34 -5.85
N MET A 25 -10.00 -8.58 -4.92
CA MET A 25 -11.46 -8.40 -4.84
C MET A 25 -12.02 -7.74 -6.08
N ILE A 26 -11.40 -6.63 -6.54
CA ILE A 26 -11.88 -5.92 -7.73
C ILE A 26 -11.71 -6.73 -9.01
N LYS A 27 -10.64 -7.53 -9.09
CA LYS A 27 -10.41 -8.43 -10.21
C LYS A 27 -11.52 -9.49 -10.30
N LYS A 28 -11.86 -10.11 -9.19
CA LYS A 28 -12.92 -11.13 -9.13
C LYS A 28 -14.29 -10.58 -9.51
N LYS A 29 -14.49 -9.27 -9.34
CA LYS A 29 -15.74 -8.60 -9.70
C LYS A 29 -15.71 -7.98 -11.10
N GLY A 30 -14.59 -8.13 -11.84
CA GLY A 30 -14.44 -7.54 -13.16
C GLY A 30 -14.33 -6.02 -13.15
N LEU A 31 -13.88 -5.42 -12.05
CA LEU A 31 -13.80 -3.97 -11.87
C LEU A 31 -12.38 -3.41 -11.95
N GLU A 32 -11.42 -4.19 -12.39
CA GLU A 32 -10.00 -3.79 -12.39
C GLU A 32 -9.72 -2.56 -13.28
N GLY A 33 -10.55 -2.30 -14.28
CA GLY A 33 -10.43 -1.10 -15.11
C GLY A 33 -10.94 0.18 -14.44
N ASP A 34 -11.64 0.07 -13.31
CA ASP A 34 -12.25 1.20 -12.61
C ASP A 34 -11.40 1.75 -11.48
N PHE A 35 -10.31 1.07 -11.10
CA PHE A 35 -9.49 1.43 -9.94
C PHE A 35 -8.01 1.39 -10.24
N VAL A 36 -7.28 2.33 -9.62
CA VAL A 36 -5.83 2.25 -9.44
C VAL A 36 -5.59 2.10 -7.94
N VAL A 37 -4.91 1.03 -7.52
CA VAL A 37 -4.69 0.73 -6.11
C VAL A 37 -3.20 0.62 -5.84
N THR A 38 -2.71 1.36 -4.85
CA THR A 38 -1.32 1.36 -4.44
C THR A 38 -1.21 1.37 -2.93
N SER A 39 0.01 1.34 -2.41
CA SER A 39 0.27 1.50 -0.99
C SER A 39 1.62 2.21 -0.77
N SER A 40 1.76 2.85 0.38
CA SER A 40 2.98 3.58 0.74
C SER A 40 3.18 3.60 2.25
N ALA A 41 4.36 4.09 2.67
CA ALA A 41 4.76 4.20 4.06
C ALA A 41 4.83 5.66 4.49
N THR A 42 4.56 5.91 5.78
CA THR A 42 4.83 7.22 6.38
C THR A 42 6.30 7.36 6.76
N SER A 43 7.02 6.25 6.98
CA SER A 43 8.43 6.28 7.38
C SER A 43 9.35 5.75 6.29
N THR A 44 10.67 5.89 6.50
CA THR A 44 11.70 5.35 5.61
C THR A 44 12.42 4.16 6.22
N GLU A 45 11.91 3.59 7.31
CA GLU A 45 12.57 2.49 8.02
C GLU A 45 12.84 1.28 7.13
N GLU A 46 11.94 1.01 6.18
CA GLU A 46 12.05 -0.13 5.27
C GLU A 46 12.60 0.25 3.91
N ILE A 47 13.24 1.42 3.82
CA ILE A 47 13.82 1.92 2.56
C ILE A 47 15.30 2.22 2.79
N TRP A 48 16.17 1.53 2.05
CA TRP A 48 17.62 1.67 2.17
C TRP A 48 18.20 2.10 0.82
N ASN A 49 18.93 3.23 0.82
CA ASN A 49 19.53 3.80 -0.40
C ASN A 49 18.52 3.95 -1.55
N GLY A 50 17.29 4.37 -1.23
CA GLY A 50 16.25 4.55 -2.23
C GLY A 50 15.58 3.26 -2.70
N VAL A 51 15.95 2.11 -2.12
CA VAL A 51 15.37 0.81 -2.46
C VAL A 51 14.57 0.29 -1.28
N GLY A 52 13.28 0.07 -1.50
CA GLY A 52 12.38 -0.45 -0.47
C GLY A 52 12.52 -1.94 -0.27
N ASN A 53 12.28 -2.40 0.96
CA ASN A 53 12.22 -3.81 1.27
C ASN A 53 10.97 -4.46 0.64
N PRO A 54 11.03 -5.76 0.34
CA PRO A 54 9.85 -6.49 -0.17
C PRO A 54 8.82 -6.67 0.95
N VAL A 55 7.66 -7.21 0.58
CA VAL A 55 6.61 -7.53 1.54
C VAL A 55 7.17 -8.45 2.63
N TYR A 56 6.83 -8.15 3.88
CA TYR A 56 7.23 -8.91 5.06
C TYR A 56 6.89 -10.39 4.84
N PRO A 57 7.86 -11.32 5.04
CA PRO A 57 7.65 -12.72 4.68
C PRO A 57 6.39 -13.39 5.24
N PRO A 58 6.03 -13.22 6.54
CA PRO A 58 4.77 -13.78 7.04
C PRO A 58 3.53 -13.23 6.33
N ALA A 59 3.52 -11.95 5.97
CA ALA A 59 2.40 -11.35 5.24
C ALA A 59 2.31 -11.93 3.83
N LYS A 60 3.45 -12.06 3.15
CA LYS A 60 3.53 -12.68 1.83
C LYS A 60 3.01 -14.11 1.86
N GLU A 61 3.36 -14.87 2.89
CA GLU A 61 2.93 -16.26 3.05
C GLU A 61 1.41 -16.35 3.16
N ILE A 62 0.79 -15.45 3.95
CA ILE A 62 -0.68 -15.42 4.09
C ILE A 62 -1.33 -15.08 2.75
N LEU A 63 -0.81 -14.09 2.03
CA LEU A 63 -1.34 -13.75 0.72
C LEU A 63 -1.25 -14.93 -0.25
N ASN A 64 -0.11 -15.64 -0.24
CA ASN A 64 0.09 -16.81 -1.10
C ASN A 64 -0.90 -17.94 -0.77
N LEU A 65 -1.25 -18.13 0.51
CA LEU A 65 -2.25 -19.11 0.92
C LEU A 65 -3.63 -18.82 0.32
N HIS A 66 -3.90 -17.56 -0.01
CA HIS A 66 -5.14 -17.15 -0.67
C HIS A 66 -4.97 -16.95 -2.18
N ASN A 67 -3.89 -17.47 -2.75
CA ASN A 67 -3.57 -17.35 -4.18
C ASN A 67 -3.42 -15.89 -4.64
N ILE A 68 -2.93 -15.04 -3.76
CA ILE A 68 -2.65 -13.63 -4.05
C ILE A 68 -1.16 -13.43 -4.17
N ASP A 69 -0.69 -13.02 -5.35
CA ASP A 69 0.72 -12.78 -5.64
C ASP A 69 1.06 -11.31 -5.36
N CYS A 70 2.05 -11.07 -4.51
CA CYS A 70 2.55 -9.73 -4.22
C CYS A 70 4.02 -9.55 -4.64
N ASN A 71 4.53 -10.42 -5.49
CA ASN A 71 5.91 -10.34 -5.96
C ASN A 71 6.17 -9.01 -6.66
N GLY A 72 7.34 -8.44 -6.41
CA GLY A 72 7.73 -7.17 -7.00
C GLY A 72 7.35 -5.93 -6.20
N LYS A 73 6.44 -6.06 -5.22
CA LYS A 73 6.10 -4.93 -4.36
C LYS A 73 7.26 -4.62 -3.43
N ARG A 74 7.64 -3.34 -3.38
CA ARG A 74 8.65 -2.83 -2.46
C ARG A 74 8.13 -1.59 -1.74
N ALA A 75 8.61 -1.36 -0.51
CA ALA A 75 8.20 -0.20 0.27
C ALA A 75 8.54 1.10 -0.46
N VAL A 76 7.59 2.03 -0.47
CA VAL A 76 7.80 3.39 -0.98
C VAL A 76 7.24 4.36 0.05
N GLN A 77 7.85 5.54 0.18
CA GLN A 77 7.37 6.55 1.10
C GLN A 77 6.31 7.42 0.44
N ILE A 78 5.27 7.78 1.20
CA ILE A 78 4.24 8.72 0.75
C ILE A 78 4.89 10.09 0.48
N LYS A 79 4.38 10.80 -0.53
CA LYS A 79 4.83 12.14 -0.91
C LYS A 79 3.67 13.11 -0.84
N LYS A 80 3.98 14.40 -0.72
CA LYS A 80 2.96 15.46 -0.74
C LYS A 80 2.12 15.39 -2.04
N SER A 81 2.77 15.09 -3.16
CA SER A 81 2.08 14.98 -4.46
C SER A 81 1.04 13.85 -4.49
N ASP A 82 1.18 12.83 -3.64
CA ASP A 82 0.20 11.74 -3.57
C ASP A 82 -1.15 12.23 -3.06
N TYR A 83 -1.16 13.19 -2.17
CA TYR A 83 -2.39 13.78 -1.65
C TYR A 83 -3.27 14.35 -2.76
N GLU A 84 -2.65 14.99 -3.74
CA GLU A 84 -3.37 15.57 -4.88
C GLU A 84 -3.70 14.54 -5.95
N LYS A 85 -2.88 13.50 -6.08
CA LYS A 85 -2.98 12.48 -7.13
C LYS A 85 -4.06 11.44 -6.84
N TYR A 86 -4.24 11.07 -5.56
CA TYR A 86 -5.15 9.99 -5.18
C TYR A 86 -6.47 10.51 -4.67
N ASP A 87 -7.56 9.83 -5.03
CA ASP A 87 -8.90 10.17 -4.57
C ASP A 87 -9.09 9.81 -3.09
N LEU A 88 -8.48 8.70 -2.67
CA LEU A 88 -8.55 8.23 -1.29
C LEU A 88 -7.16 7.83 -0.80
N LEU A 89 -6.79 8.34 0.37
CA LEU A 89 -5.64 7.89 1.13
C LEU A 89 -6.16 7.20 2.38
N ILE A 90 -5.95 5.89 2.50
CA ILE A 90 -6.54 5.08 3.57
C ILE A 90 -5.44 4.63 4.53
N PRO A 91 -5.31 5.30 5.69
CA PRO A 91 -4.35 4.87 6.72
C PRO A 91 -4.87 3.66 7.47
N MET A 92 -3.94 2.86 7.98
CA MET A 92 -4.27 1.63 8.69
C MET A 92 -4.62 1.87 10.16
N ASP A 93 -4.13 2.97 10.77
CA ASP A 93 -4.43 3.32 12.15
C ASP A 93 -4.28 4.83 12.38
N SER A 94 -4.62 5.28 13.60
CA SER A 94 -4.58 6.70 13.95
C SER A 94 -3.16 7.28 13.97
N ASN A 95 -2.14 6.47 14.25
CA ASN A 95 -0.76 6.91 14.17
C ASN A 95 -0.37 7.22 12.73
N ASN A 96 -0.87 6.43 11.78
CA ASN A 96 -0.65 6.68 10.37
C ASN A 96 -1.29 8.00 9.94
N VAL A 97 -2.50 8.30 10.41
CA VAL A 97 -3.16 9.60 10.15
C VAL A 97 -2.28 10.74 10.62
N ARG A 98 -1.80 10.66 11.86
CA ARG A 98 -0.95 11.69 12.45
C ARG A 98 0.34 11.89 11.67
N ASN A 99 0.98 10.80 11.28
CA ASN A 99 2.23 10.85 10.54
C ASN A 99 2.04 11.31 9.10
N MET A 100 0.92 10.97 8.47
CA MET A 100 0.57 11.45 7.13
C MET A 100 0.45 12.97 7.09
N SER A 101 -0.09 13.58 8.15
CA SER A 101 -0.30 15.02 8.18
C SER A 101 1.00 15.81 8.06
N ARG A 102 2.15 15.19 8.30
CA ARG A 102 3.46 15.83 8.09
C ARG A 102 3.77 16.05 6.60
N PHE A 103 3.09 15.35 5.70
CA PHE A 103 3.29 15.44 4.26
C PHE A 103 2.21 16.26 3.55
N LEU A 104 1.20 16.69 4.27
CA LEU A 104 0.03 17.36 3.68
C LEU A 104 0.02 18.91 3.92
#